data_0a04b2874939c0eef422f334375c2a1c
#
_entry.id   0a04b2874939c0eef422f334375c2a1c
#
_cell.length_a   1.000
_cell.length_b   1.000
_cell.length_c   1.000
_cell.angle_alpha   90.00
_cell.angle_beta   90.00
_cell.angle_gamma   90.00
#
_symmetry.space_group_name_H-M   'P 1'
#
loop_
_entity.id
_entity.type
_entity.pdbx_description
1 polymer ?
#
loop_
_entity_poly.entity_id
_entity_poly.type
_entity_poly.pdbx_seq_one_letter_code
_entity_poly.pdbx_strand_id
1 'polypeptide(L)'
;MASTDQNAPQHPLRHPLTVGFDLDMTLVDSRPGIAAAYRALSAETGVPIDVDLVVSRIGPPLETELAHWFPADGVAAAADRYREIYPDHAIAPSTALAGARESVAAVRALGGRAIVVTAKYEPNAKLHLAHLGIEPDTVVGWLWAEAKGEALREHGAQVYVGDHTGDVRGARVAGALSVAVTTGPCDAAELRMAGADVVLEDLTGFPAWLAAFEADRAA
;
A
#
# COMPACT_ATOMS: atom_id res chain seq x y z
N MET A 1 30.71 22.98 48.31
CA MET A 1 30.86 22.01 47.21
C MET A 1 29.60 21.17 47.16
N ALA A 2 28.67 21.52 46.29
CA ALA A 2 27.44 20.76 46.10
C ALA A 2 27.57 20.04 44.76
N SER A 3 27.69 18.71 44.79
CA SER A 3 27.60 17.83 43.63
C SER A 3 26.14 17.77 43.21
N THR A 4 25.83 18.32 42.07
CA THR A 4 24.54 18.10 41.36
C THR A 4 24.63 16.79 40.64
N ASP A 5 23.97 15.79 41.21
CA ASP A 5 23.76 14.47 40.60
C ASP A 5 22.68 14.63 39.51
N GLN A 6 23.12 14.74 38.23
CA GLN A 6 22.27 14.77 37.06
C GLN A 6 22.12 13.35 36.51
N ASN A 7 21.40 12.51 37.19
CA ASN A 7 21.01 11.19 36.68
C ASN A 7 19.50 11.23 36.35
N ALA A 8 19.13 11.99 35.33
CA ALA A 8 17.81 11.85 34.73
C ALA A 8 17.78 10.48 34.01
N PRO A 9 16.72 9.66 34.20
CA PRO A 9 16.59 8.40 33.49
C PRO A 9 16.55 8.69 32.00
N GLN A 10 17.56 8.24 31.27
CA GLN A 10 17.54 8.23 29.81
C GLN A 10 16.49 7.19 29.40
N HIS A 11 15.29 7.65 29.03
CA HIS A 11 14.35 6.80 28.31
C HIS A 11 15.06 6.26 27.08
N PRO A 12 15.01 4.92 26.82
CA PRO A 12 15.59 4.37 25.59
C PRO A 12 15.00 5.16 24.40
N LEU A 13 15.90 5.62 23.53
CA LEU A 13 15.51 6.35 22.31
C LEU A 13 14.53 5.47 21.56
N ARG A 14 13.25 5.83 21.58
CA ARG A 14 12.23 5.14 20.81
C ARG A 14 12.55 5.35 19.34
N HIS A 15 12.56 4.29 18.57
CA HIS A 15 12.60 4.41 17.13
C HIS A 15 11.40 5.24 16.68
N PRO A 16 11.60 6.25 15.82
CA PRO A 16 10.49 7.05 15.33
C PRO A 16 9.48 6.14 14.64
N LEU A 17 8.19 6.41 14.86
CA LEU A 17 7.11 5.65 14.23
C LEU A 17 7.27 5.66 12.72
N THR A 18 7.26 4.50 12.09
CA THR A 18 7.17 4.36 10.63
C THR A 18 5.99 3.45 10.29
N VAL A 19 5.06 3.96 9.51
CA VAL A 19 3.91 3.22 9.00
C VAL A 19 4.04 3.07 7.49
N GLY A 20 4.00 1.83 7.02
CA GLY A 20 3.89 1.52 5.61
C GLY A 20 2.43 1.37 5.18
N PHE A 21 2.10 1.80 3.98
CA PHE A 21 0.80 1.61 3.34
C PHE A 21 0.98 0.94 1.98
N ASP A 22 0.06 0.05 1.61
CA ASP A 22 -0.12 -0.28 0.21
C ASP A 22 -0.82 0.88 -0.52
N LEU A 23 -0.90 0.81 -1.83
CA LEU A 23 -1.45 1.87 -2.66
C LEU A 23 -2.84 1.51 -3.19
N ASP A 24 -2.88 0.51 -4.12
CA ASP A 24 -4.11 0.13 -4.82
C ASP A 24 -5.08 -0.50 -3.83
N MET A 25 -6.31 -0.03 -3.81
CA MET A 25 -7.37 -0.46 -2.90
C MET A 25 -7.09 -0.24 -1.40
N THR A 26 -5.98 0.40 -1.06
CA THR A 26 -5.68 0.85 0.32
C THR A 26 -5.75 2.38 0.43
N LEU A 27 -4.88 3.11 -0.26
CA LEU A 27 -4.91 4.58 -0.32
C LEU A 27 -5.73 5.09 -1.51
N VAL A 28 -5.79 4.33 -2.60
CA VAL A 28 -6.35 4.73 -3.89
C VAL A 28 -7.38 3.73 -4.38
N ASP A 29 -8.58 4.20 -4.69
CA ASP A 29 -9.49 3.45 -5.56
C ASP A 29 -8.99 3.57 -7.00
N SER A 30 -8.16 2.62 -7.39
CA SER A 30 -7.56 2.57 -8.71
C SER A 30 -8.37 1.76 -9.73
N ARG A 31 -9.48 1.15 -9.33
CA ARG A 31 -10.34 0.32 -10.20
C ARG A 31 -10.74 1.02 -11.50
N PRO A 32 -11.26 2.28 -11.48
CA PRO A 32 -11.66 2.95 -12.72
C PRO A 32 -10.49 3.21 -13.65
N GLY A 33 -9.33 3.56 -13.08
CA GLY A 33 -8.10 3.83 -13.84
C GLY A 33 -7.50 2.57 -14.45
N ILE A 34 -7.37 1.51 -13.67
CA ILE A 34 -6.90 0.19 -14.13
C ILE A 34 -7.82 -0.32 -15.25
N ALA A 35 -9.13 -0.23 -15.06
CA ALA A 35 -10.11 -0.63 -16.08
C ALA A 35 -9.91 0.16 -17.39
N ALA A 36 -9.70 1.47 -17.31
CA ALA A 36 -9.47 2.30 -18.49
C ALA A 36 -8.17 1.91 -19.22
N ALA A 37 -7.09 1.69 -18.49
CA ALA A 37 -5.80 1.28 -19.07
C ALA A 37 -5.89 -0.11 -19.73
N TYR A 38 -6.58 -1.08 -19.12
CA TYR A 38 -6.77 -2.41 -19.75
C TYR A 38 -7.67 -2.35 -20.97
N ARG A 39 -8.72 -1.49 -21.00
CA ARG A 39 -9.53 -1.28 -22.22
C ARG A 39 -8.69 -0.70 -23.34
N ALA A 40 -7.82 0.27 -23.04
CA ALA A 40 -6.91 0.85 -24.04
C ALA A 40 -5.92 -0.19 -24.56
N LEU A 41 -5.29 -0.97 -23.69
CA LEU A 41 -4.39 -2.07 -24.08
C LEU A 41 -5.09 -3.11 -24.96
N SER A 42 -6.31 -3.54 -24.58
CA SER A 42 -7.13 -4.48 -25.35
C SER A 42 -7.45 -3.94 -26.75
N ALA A 43 -7.81 -2.67 -26.84
CA ALA A 43 -8.10 -2.01 -28.12
C ALA A 43 -6.86 -1.91 -29.03
N GLU A 44 -5.70 -1.60 -28.48
CA GLU A 44 -4.45 -1.47 -29.24
C GLU A 44 -3.90 -2.82 -29.71
N THR A 45 -3.97 -3.83 -28.85
CA THR A 45 -3.39 -5.15 -29.14
C THR A 45 -4.34 -6.09 -29.88
N GLY A 46 -5.64 -5.77 -29.88
CA GLY A 46 -6.69 -6.68 -30.40
C GLY A 46 -6.93 -7.92 -29.51
N VAL A 47 -6.26 -8.04 -28.38
CA VAL A 47 -6.45 -9.14 -27.42
C VAL A 47 -7.69 -8.84 -26.56
N PRO A 48 -8.70 -9.73 -26.55
CA PRO A 48 -9.87 -9.54 -25.72
C PRO A 48 -9.52 -9.73 -24.23
N ILE A 49 -9.67 -8.70 -23.43
CA ILE A 49 -9.41 -8.72 -21.99
C ILE A 49 -10.73 -8.51 -21.24
N ASP A 50 -11.08 -9.44 -20.34
CA ASP A 50 -12.20 -9.24 -19.42
C ASP A 50 -11.78 -8.28 -18.29
N VAL A 51 -12.12 -7.01 -18.50
CA VAL A 51 -11.71 -5.92 -17.60
C VAL A 51 -12.37 -6.04 -16.23
N ASP A 52 -13.60 -6.53 -16.16
CA ASP A 52 -14.30 -6.68 -14.88
C ASP A 52 -13.64 -7.80 -14.05
N LEU A 53 -13.19 -8.88 -14.70
CA LEU A 53 -12.42 -9.92 -14.05
C LEU A 53 -11.05 -9.41 -13.58
N VAL A 54 -10.35 -8.61 -14.39
CA VAL A 54 -9.09 -7.95 -13.98
C VAL A 54 -9.30 -7.12 -12.72
N VAL A 55 -10.31 -6.25 -12.72
CA VAL A 55 -10.61 -5.37 -11.59
C VAL A 55 -10.95 -6.15 -10.32
N SER A 56 -11.61 -7.30 -10.44
CA SER A 56 -11.94 -8.16 -9.30
C SER A 56 -10.72 -8.83 -8.64
N ARG A 57 -9.56 -8.80 -9.30
CA ARG A 57 -8.32 -9.48 -8.87
C ARG A 57 -7.17 -8.52 -8.60
N ILE A 58 -7.42 -7.22 -8.47
CA ILE A 58 -6.38 -6.23 -8.18
C ILE A 58 -5.59 -6.64 -6.92
N GLY A 59 -4.27 -6.55 -7.01
CA GLY A 59 -3.33 -6.89 -5.93
C GLY A 59 -2.04 -7.47 -6.50
N PRO A 60 -2.05 -8.64 -7.16
CA PRO A 60 -0.87 -9.24 -7.78
C PRO A 60 -0.16 -8.35 -8.80
N PRO A 61 1.13 -8.63 -9.12
CA PRO A 61 1.89 -7.91 -10.14
C PRO A 61 1.21 -7.93 -11.52
N LEU A 62 1.43 -6.86 -12.28
CA LEU A 62 0.89 -6.68 -13.63
C LEU A 62 1.17 -7.88 -14.55
N GLU A 63 2.39 -8.41 -14.53
CA GLU A 63 2.79 -9.54 -15.37
C GLU A 63 2.01 -10.81 -15.04
N THR A 64 1.66 -11.00 -13.77
CA THR A 64 0.82 -12.14 -13.33
C THR A 64 -0.58 -12.04 -13.94
N GLU A 65 -1.16 -10.84 -13.95
CA GLU A 65 -2.48 -10.63 -14.55
C GLU A 65 -2.42 -10.74 -16.08
N LEU A 66 -1.42 -10.14 -16.71
CA LEU A 66 -1.26 -10.20 -18.17
C LEU A 66 -1.03 -11.61 -18.71
N ALA A 67 -0.42 -12.50 -17.92
CA ALA A 67 -0.21 -13.90 -18.31
C ALA A 67 -1.53 -14.69 -18.49
N HIS A 68 -2.67 -14.17 -18.02
CA HIS A 68 -3.97 -14.75 -18.31
C HIS A 68 -4.50 -14.42 -19.73
N TRP A 69 -3.96 -13.38 -20.36
CA TRP A 69 -4.47 -12.81 -21.60
C TRP A 69 -3.49 -12.94 -22.76
N PHE A 70 -2.20 -12.91 -22.50
CA PHE A 70 -1.13 -12.92 -23.47
C PHE A 70 -0.33 -14.23 -23.40
N PRO A 71 0.22 -14.72 -24.54
CA PRO A 71 1.18 -15.81 -24.51
C PRO A 71 2.45 -15.42 -23.75
N ALA A 72 3.17 -16.38 -23.20
CA ALA A 72 4.31 -16.13 -22.31
C ALA A 72 5.38 -15.18 -22.88
N ASP A 73 5.64 -15.28 -24.18
CA ASP A 73 6.59 -14.44 -24.92
C ASP A 73 6.05 -13.02 -25.22
N GLY A 74 4.73 -12.82 -25.09
CA GLY A 74 4.06 -11.52 -25.29
C GLY A 74 3.86 -10.72 -23.99
N VAL A 75 3.96 -11.34 -22.82
CA VAL A 75 3.64 -10.71 -21.52
C VAL A 75 4.51 -9.48 -21.27
N ALA A 76 5.83 -9.57 -21.50
CA ALA A 76 6.74 -8.48 -21.25
C ALA A 76 6.42 -7.24 -22.11
N ALA A 77 6.19 -7.45 -23.40
CA ALA A 77 5.84 -6.35 -24.32
C ALA A 77 4.49 -5.72 -23.97
N ALA A 78 3.49 -6.53 -23.57
CA ALA A 78 2.20 -6.05 -23.11
C ALA A 78 2.33 -5.24 -21.81
N ALA A 79 3.18 -5.69 -20.87
CA ALA A 79 3.43 -4.98 -19.62
C ALA A 79 4.12 -3.63 -19.85
N ASP A 80 5.10 -3.57 -20.73
CA ASP A 80 5.78 -2.33 -21.09
C ASP A 80 4.78 -1.36 -21.74
N ARG A 81 3.97 -1.84 -22.70
CA ARG A 81 2.94 -1.01 -23.33
C ARG A 81 1.90 -0.53 -22.34
N TYR A 82 1.42 -1.39 -21.44
CA TYR A 82 0.51 -1.00 -20.37
C TYR A 82 1.08 0.15 -19.52
N ARG A 83 2.35 0.06 -19.13
CA ARG A 83 3.02 1.11 -18.34
C ARG A 83 3.15 2.44 -19.09
N GLU A 84 3.39 2.39 -20.41
CA GLU A 84 3.46 3.58 -21.26
C GLU A 84 2.13 4.33 -21.34
N ILE A 85 1.01 3.60 -21.55
CA ILE A 85 -0.31 4.22 -21.71
C ILE A 85 -0.99 4.52 -20.37
N TYR A 86 -0.51 3.93 -19.28
CA TYR A 86 -1.12 4.04 -17.95
C TYR A 86 -1.33 5.48 -17.47
N PRO A 87 -0.35 6.41 -17.61
CA PRO A 87 -0.50 7.78 -17.16
C PRO A 87 -1.70 8.50 -17.82
N ASP A 88 -1.93 8.25 -19.10
CA ASP A 88 -2.98 8.94 -19.87
C ASP A 88 -4.39 8.42 -19.55
N HIS A 89 -4.50 7.17 -19.11
CA HIS A 89 -5.79 6.51 -18.94
C HIS A 89 -6.18 6.29 -17.48
N ALA A 90 -5.20 6.08 -16.59
CA ALA A 90 -5.47 5.54 -15.26
C ALA A 90 -5.44 6.58 -14.13
N ILE A 91 -4.69 7.67 -14.28
CA ILE A 91 -4.50 8.61 -13.18
C ILE A 91 -5.77 9.42 -12.90
N ALA A 92 -6.30 10.09 -13.92
CA ALA A 92 -7.45 11.00 -13.76
C ALA A 92 -8.74 10.31 -13.25
N PRO A 93 -9.08 9.06 -13.64
CA PRO A 93 -10.28 8.39 -13.13
C PRO A 93 -10.14 7.84 -11.71
N SER A 94 -8.93 7.74 -11.16
CA SER A 94 -8.69 7.20 -9.82
C SER A 94 -8.98 8.23 -8.73
N THR A 95 -9.43 7.77 -7.57
CA THR A 95 -9.77 8.63 -6.43
C THR A 95 -9.09 8.16 -5.15
N ALA A 96 -8.90 9.06 -4.17
CA ALA A 96 -8.46 8.65 -2.85
C ALA A 96 -9.57 7.89 -2.13
N LEU A 97 -9.23 6.78 -1.49
CA LEU A 97 -10.15 6.08 -0.59
C LEU A 97 -10.43 6.91 0.67
N ALA A 98 -11.59 6.64 1.28
CA ALA A 98 -12.00 7.33 2.50
C ALA A 98 -10.95 7.15 3.62
N GLY A 99 -10.52 8.25 4.24
CA GLY A 99 -9.52 8.25 5.30
C GLY A 99 -8.06 8.18 4.84
N ALA A 100 -7.77 8.07 3.53
CA ALA A 100 -6.39 7.89 3.04
C ALA A 100 -5.48 9.07 3.38
N ARG A 101 -5.91 10.31 3.11
CA ARG A 101 -5.13 11.50 3.44
C ARG A 101 -5.00 11.71 4.93
N GLU A 102 -6.09 11.49 5.65
CA GLU A 102 -6.18 11.61 7.10
C GLU A 102 -5.27 10.61 7.80
N SER A 103 -5.13 9.40 7.26
CA SER A 103 -4.24 8.36 7.79
C SER A 103 -2.77 8.74 7.66
N VAL A 104 -2.35 9.22 6.49
CA VAL A 104 -0.98 9.71 6.26
C VAL A 104 -0.70 10.94 7.14
N ALA A 105 -1.66 11.87 7.25
CA ALA A 105 -1.54 13.04 8.11
C ALA A 105 -1.45 12.67 9.61
N ALA A 106 -2.20 11.65 10.06
CA ALA A 106 -2.17 11.18 11.44
C ALA A 106 -0.79 10.62 11.83
N VAL A 107 -0.14 9.87 10.94
CA VAL A 107 1.24 9.39 11.17
C VAL A 107 2.19 10.56 11.36
N ARG A 108 2.11 11.56 10.49
CA ARG A 108 2.95 12.77 10.56
C ARG A 108 2.69 13.62 11.79
N ALA A 109 1.43 13.75 12.21
CA ALA A 109 1.04 14.48 13.40
C ALA A 109 1.67 13.90 14.69
N LEU A 110 1.98 12.60 14.67
CA LEU A 110 2.72 11.91 15.75
C LEU A 110 4.25 11.98 15.58
N GLY A 111 4.75 12.76 14.63
CA GLY A 111 6.19 12.85 14.33
C GLY A 111 6.72 11.60 13.63
N GLY A 112 5.85 10.75 13.12
CA GLY A 112 6.19 9.53 12.40
C GLY A 112 6.44 9.76 10.91
N ARG A 113 6.87 8.69 10.23
CA ARG A 113 7.07 8.61 8.78
C ARG A 113 6.01 7.73 8.15
N ALA A 114 5.39 8.21 7.07
CA ALA A 114 4.48 7.43 6.24
C ALA A 114 5.18 7.02 4.96
N ILE A 115 5.29 5.72 4.69
CA ILE A 115 5.88 5.20 3.46
C ILE A 115 4.86 4.40 2.66
N VAL A 116 5.02 4.35 1.35
CA VAL A 116 4.21 3.49 0.48
C VAL A 116 5.08 2.36 -0.05
N VAL A 117 4.60 1.11 0.11
CA VAL A 117 5.26 -0.09 -0.41
C VAL A 117 4.22 -0.90 -1.20
N THR A 118 4.37 -0.96 -2.52
CA THR A 118 3.31 -1.45 -3.43
C THR A 118 3.82 -2.36 -4.54
N ALA A 119 2.94 -3.22 -5.06
CA ALA A 119 3.21 -4.01 -6.27
C ALA A 119 3.24 -3.16 -7.55
N LYS A 120 2.62 -1.98 -7.49
CA LYS A 120 2.56 -1.09 -8.65
C LYS A 120 3.95 -0.59 -9.07
N TYR A 121 4.10 -0.35 -10.38
CA TYR A 121 5.24 0.36 -10.95
C TYR A 121 5.43 1.71 -10.27
N GLU A 122 6.60 1.94 -9.68
CA GLU A 122 6.84 3.10 -8.80
C GLU A 122 6.55 4.47 -9.45
N PRO A 123 6.93 4.74 -10.72
CA PRO A 123 6.57 5.99 -11.38
C PRO A 123 5.04 6.20 -11.43
N ASN A 124 4.26 5.16 -11.75
CA ASN A 124 2.80 5.26 -11.79
C ASN A 124 2.20 5.44 -10.37
N ALA A 125 2.78 4.81 -9.37
CA ALA A 125 2.40 5.02 -7.97
C ALA A 125 2.57 6.49 -7.56
N LYS A 126 3.72 7.08 -7.89
CA LYS A 126 4.01 8.51 -7.62
C LYS A 126 3.05 9.44 -8.35
N LEU A 127 2.63 9.12 -9.58
CA LEU A 127 1.63 9.91 -10.32
C LEU A 127 0.26 9.91 -9.61
N HIS A 128 -0.21 8.75 -9.13
CA HIS A 128 -1.45 8.68 -8.34
C HIS A 128 -1.36 9.51 -7.07
N LEU A 129 -0.31 9.35 -6.30
CA LEU A 129 -0.10 10.05 -5.03
C LEU A 129 -0.07 11.57 -5.25
N ALA A 130 0.66 12.05 -6.26
CA ALA A 130 0.71 13.46 -6.62
C ALA A 130 -0.66 13.99 -7.06
N HIS A 131 -1.37 13.27 -7.93
CA HIS A 131 -2.70 13.64 -8.41
C HIS A 131 -3.70 13.78 -7.25
N LEU A 132 -3.61 12.88 -6.27
CA LEU A 132 -4.55 12.81 -5.17
C LEU A 132 -4.11 13.63 -3.95
N GLY A 133 -2.96 14.30 -3.99
CA GLY A 133 -2.45 15.11 -2.87
C GLY A 133 -2.16 14.25 -1.63
N ILE A 134 -1.67 13.02 -1.83
CA ILE A 134 -1.17 12.14 -0.78
C ILE A 134 0.35 12.19 -0.84
N GLU A 135 1.01 12.61 0.24
CA GLU A 135 2.45 12.87 0.26
C GLU A 135 3.16 11.95 1.25
N PRO A 136 3.49 10.70 0.90
CA PRO A 136 4.33 9.85 1.75
C PRO A 136 5.78 10.34 1.75
N ASP A 137 6.54 9.94 2.78
CA ASP A 137 7.97 10.26 2.88
C ASP A 137 8.83 9.42 1.91
N THR A 138 8.35 8.26 1.53
CA THR A 138 9.03 7.35 0.59
C THR A 138 8.01 6.52 -0.18
N VAL A 139 8.31 6.20 -1.43
CA VAL A 139 7.54 5.25 -2.25
C VAL A 139 8.50 4.18 -2.74
N VAL A 140 8.15 2.91 -2.51
CA VAL A 140 8.86 1.74 -3.02
C VAL A 140 7.87 0.90 -3.82
N GLY A 141 8.11 0.79 -5.11
CA GLY A 141 7.26 0.05 -6.04
C GLY A 141 7.80 -1.35 -6.36
N TRP A 142 7.03 -2.11 -7.16
CA TRP A 142 7.40 -3.42 -7.71
C TRP A 142 7.60 -4.52 -6.67
N LEU A 143 7.01 -4.41 -5.50
CA LEU A 143 7.12 -5.38 -4.43
C LEU A 143 5.77 -6.02 -4.13
N TRP A 144 5.72 -7.35 -4.16
CA TRP A 144 4.52 -8.12 -3.89
C TRP A 144 4.71 -9.07 -2.70
N ALA A 145 3.68 -9.17 -1.87
CA ALA A 145 3.58 -10.12 -0.77
C ALA A 145 4.86 -10.09 0.11
N GLU A 146 5.54 -11.21 0.27
CA GLU A 146 6.72 -11.38 1.12
C GLU A 146 7.88 -10.42 0.74
N ALA A 147 8.00 -10.06 -0.54
CA ALA A 147 9.03 -9.12 -1.00
C ALA A 147 8.84 -7.70 -0.42
N LYS A 148 7.61 -7.30 -0.09
CA LYS A 148 7.34 -6.04 0.64
C LYS A 148 8.04 -6.01 2.00
N GLY A 149 8.18 -7.18 2.64
CA GLY A 149 8.76 -7.30 3.98
C GLY A 149 10.20 -6.81 4.09
N GLU A 150 11.02 -6.95 3.05
CA GLU A 150 12.39 -6.44 3.07
C GLU A 150 12.42 -4.92 3.08
N ALA A 151 11.66 -4.27 2.21
CA ALA A 151 11.56 -2.81 2.16
C ALA A 151 10.96 -2.24 3.45
N LEU A 152 9.92 -2.87 3.99
CA LEU A 152 9.34 -2.48 5.28
C LEU A 152 10.37 -2.55 6.42
N ARG A 153 11.20 -3.59 6.45
CA ARG A 153 12.26 -3.76 7.45
C ARG A 153 13.38 -2.73 7.28
N GLU A 154 13.81 -2.47 6.03
CA GLU A 154 14.83 -1.48 5.71
C GLU A 154 14.42 -0.09 6.18
N HIS A 155 13.15 0.25 6.02
CA HIS A 155 12.60 1.53 6.47
C HIS A 155 12.17 1.54 7.94
N GLY A 156 12.29 0.43 8.66
CA GLY A 156 11.95 0.30 10.07
C GLY A 156 10.45 0.43 10.35
N ALA A 157 9.61 -0.05 9.43
CA ALA A 157 8.15 0.00 9.60
C ALA A 157 7.69 -0.88 10.78
N GLN A 158 6.97 -0.29 11.72
CA GLN A 158 6.34 -1.00 12.85
C GLN A 158 4.92 -1.45 12.51
N VAL A 159 4.29 -0.78 11.55
CA VAL A 159 2.92 -1.07 11.10
C VAL A 159 2.93 -1.11 9.59
N TYR A 160 2.20 -2.06 9.00
CA TYR A 160 1.91 -2.08 7.57
C TYR A 160 0.41 -2.21 7.34
N VAL A 161 -0.13 -1.32 6.51
CA VAL A 161 -1.55 -1.21 6.19
C VAL A 161 -1.79 -1.66 4.76
N GLY A 162 -2.73 -2.59 4.54
CA GLY A 162 -3.04 -3.09 3.20
C GLY A 162 -4.40 -3.78 3.15
N ASP A 163 -4.87 -4.14 1.96
CA ASP A 163 -6.20 -4.72 1.70
C ASP A 163 -6.15 -6.19 1.26
N HIS A 164 -4.95 -6.73 1.09
CA HIS A 164 -4.78 -8.07 0.53
C HIS A 164 -4.03 -9.00 1.50
N THR A 165 -4.30 -10.31 1.41
CA THR A 165 -3.55 -11.33 2.18
C THR A 165 -2.04 -11.29 1.91
N GLY A 166 -1.63 -10.80 0.74
CA GLY A 166 -0.22 -10.52 0.41
C GLY A 166 0.42 -9.49 1.32
N ASP A 167 -0.33 -8.46 1.73
CA ASP A 167 0.13 -7.41 2.63
C ASP A 167 0.35 -7.94 4.04
N VAL A 168 -0.56 -8.80 4.50
CA VAL A 168 -0.42 -9.50 5.78
C VAL A 168 0.86 -10.33 5.81
N ARG A 169 1.19 -11.03 4.70
CA ARG A 169 2.45 -11.80 4.60
C ARG A 169 3.68 -10.90 4.59
N GLY A 170 3.61 -9.78 3.86
CA GLY A 170 4.68 -8.77 3.84
C GLY A 170 4.95 -8.17 5.22
N ALA A 171 3.89 -7.78 5.95
CA ALA A 171 3.99 -7.30 7.32
C ALA A 171 4.66 -8.33 8.25
N ARG A 172 4.23 -9.60 8.14
CA ARG A 172 4.81 -10.70 8.94
C ARG A 172 6.31 -10.88 8.68
N VAL A 173 6.74 -10.85 7.42
CA VAL A 173 8.17 -10.95 7.06
C VAL A 173 8.96 -9.78 7.63
N ALA A 174 8.38 -8.58 7.66
CA ALA A 174 9.01 -7.41 8.27
C ALA A 174 9.08 -7.48 9.80
N GLY A 175 8.23 -8.27 10.44
CA GLY A 175 7.97 -8.20 11.88
C GLY A 175 7.14 -6.97 12.25
N ALA A 176 6.44 -6.40 11.29
CA ALA A 176 5.53 -5.27 11.48
C ALA A 176 4.12 -5.77 11.82
N LEU A 177 3.38 -4.97 12.59
CA LEU A 177 1.98 -5.20 12.86
C LEU A 177 1.15 -4.98 11.59
N SER A 178 0.30 -5.95 11.26
CA SER A 178 -0.56 -5.92 10.07
C SER A 178 -1.91 -5.31 10.40
N VAL A 179 -2.21 -4.15 9.82
CA VAL A 179 -3.54 -3.53 9.83
C VAL A 179 -4.16 -3.72 8.45
N ALA A 180 -5.21 -4.53 8.38
CA ALA A 180 -5.89 -4.78 7.13
C ALA A 180 -7.14 -3.89 6.97
N VAL A 181 -7.44 -3.48 5.74
CA VAL A 181 -8.69 -2.79 5.37
C VAL A 181 -9.48 -3.65 4.38
N THR A 182 -10.81 -3.64 4.47
CA THR A 182 -11.67 -4.46 3.59
C THR A 182 -12.13 -3.73 2.34
N THR A 183 -11.32 -2.79 1.87
CA THR A 183 -11.60 -1.98 0.68
C THR A 183 -11.18 -2.64 -0.63
N GLY A 184 -10.37 -3.71 -0.55
CA GLY A 184 -9.88 -4.50 -1.67
C GLY A 184 -10.67 -5.79 -1.91
N PRO A 185 -10.05 -6.76 -2.61
CA PRO A 185 -10.72 -8.01 -2.99
C PRO A 185 -10.89 -9.02 -1.85
N CYS A 186 -10.11 -8.88 -0.76
CA CYS A 186 -10.16 -9.82 0.37
C CYS A 186 -11.17 -9.37 1.42
N ASP A 187 -12.03 -10.28 1.86
CA ASP A 187 -12.96 -9.99 2.94
C ASP A 187 -12.29 -10.07 4.34
N ALA A 188 -13.03 -9.62 5.37
CA ALA A 188 -12.53 -9.59 6.74
C ALA A 188 -12.17 -10.99 7.29
N ALA A 189 -12.85 -12.04 6.84
CA ALA A 189 -12.57 -13.41 7.29
C ALA A 189 -11.26 -13.90 6.66
N GLU A 190 -11.06 -13.66 5.38
CA GLU A 190 -9.83 -14.01 4.66
C GLU A 190 -8.61 -13.29 5.25
N LEU A 191 -8.73 -11.98 5.52
CA LEU A 191 -7.68 -11.18 6.12
C LEU A 191 -7.30 -11.67 7.53
N ARG A 192 -8.31 -11.99 8.36
CA ARG A 192 -8.05 -12.58 9.69
C ARG A 192 -7.42 -13.97 9.60
N MET A 193 -7.89 -14.83 8.69
CA MET A 193 -7.29 -16.15 8.46
C MET A 193 -5.84 -16.05 7.97
N ALA A 194 -5.51 -15.03 7.18
CA ALA A 194 -4.14 -14.76 6.77
C ALA A 194 -3.26 -14.29 7.93
N GLY A 195 -3.86 -13.87 9.06
CA GLY A 195 -3.20 -13.45 10.28
C GLY A 195 -3.00 -11.94 10.39
N ALA A 196 -3.93 -11.15 9.85
CA ALA A 196 -3.97 -9.71 10.12
C ALA A 196 -4.22 -9.47 11.62
N ASP A 197 -3.41 -8.62 12.26
CA ASP A 197 -3.51 -8.30 13.67
C ASP A 197 -4.74 -7.41 13.95
N VAL A 198 -5.06 -6.54 12.99
CA VAL A 198 -6.21 -5.63 13.03
C VAL A 198 -6.91 -5.67 11.69
N VAL A 199 -8.25 -5.64 11.69
CA VAL A 199 -9.06 -5.51 10.47
C VAL A 199 -10.04 -4.37 10.66
N LEU A 200 -9.91 -3.35 9.80
CA LEU A 200 -10.79 -2.18 9.72
C LEU A 200 -11.67 -2.29 8.48
N GLU A 201 -12.81 -1.61 8.48
CA GLU A 201 -13.67 -1.52 7.30
C GLU A 201 -12.99 -0.69 6.19
N ASP A 202 -12.42 0.46 6.57
CA ASP A 202 -11.65 1.36 5.72
C ASP A 202 -10.65 2.19 6.55
N LEU A 203 -9.96 3.13 5.92
CA LEU A 203 -8.97 3.97 6.58
C LEU A 203 -9.57 5.08 7.46
N THR A 204 -10.88 5.30 7.49
CA THR A 204 -11.49 6.29 8.40
C THR A 204 -11.30 5.91 9.86
N GLY A 205 -11.20 4.61 10.16
CA GLY A 205 -10.90 4.08 11.49
C GLY A 205 -9.42 4.15 11.89
N PHE A 206 -8.51 4.28 10.92
CA PHE A 206 -7.09 4.16 11.16
C PHE A 206 -6.51 5.24 12.11
N PRO A 207 -6.84 6.55 11.97
CA PRO A 207 -6.28 7.57 12.87
C PRO A 207 -6.60 7.33 14.36
N ALA A 208 -7.82 6.90 14.66
CA ALA A 208 -8.21 6.59 16.05
C ALA A 208 -7.47 5.35 16.58
N TRP A 209 -7.37 4.31 15.75
CA TRP A 209 -6.60 3.12 16.09
C TRP A 209 -5.12 3.44 16.32
N LEU A 210 -4.50 4.25 15.45
CA LEU A 210 -3.10 4.64 15.55
C LEU A 210 -2.81 5.42 16.83
N ALA A 211 -3.71 6.32 17.23
CA ALA A 211 -3.58 7.08 18.46
C ALA A 211 -3.61 6.17 19.70
N ALA A 212 -4.48 5.17 19.73
CA ALA A 212 -4.54 4.17 20.80
C ALA A 212 -3.26 3.30 20.83
N PHE A 213 -2.80 2.84 19.67
CA PHE A 213 -1.57 2.06 19.53
C PHE A 213 -0.34 2.82 20.06
N GLU A 214 -0.20 4.11 19.75
CA GLU A 214 0.92 4.92 20.26
C GLU A 214 0.79 5.21 21.76
N ALA A 215 -0.42 5.35 22.29
CA ALA A 215 -0.63 5.49 23.72
C ALA A 215 -0.17 4.24 24.49
N ASP A 216 -0.49 3.06 23.99
CA ASP A 216 -0.08 1.78 24.59
C ASP A 216 1.45 1.57 24.51
N ARG A 217 2.09 2.02 23.43
CA ARG A 217 3.55 2.03 23.31
C ARG A 217 4.22 3.02 24.26
N ALA A 218 3.47 4.02 24.73
CA ALA A 218 3.98 5.04 25.63
C ALA A 218 3.90 4.66 27.10
N ALA A 219 3.06 3.68 27.45
CA ALA A 219 2.83 3.21 28.82
C ALA A 219 3.90 2.21 29.27
#